data_ebf057bc8be26271eb0beec425b0fdc9
#
_entry.id   ebf057bc8be26271eb0beec425b0fdc9
#
_cell.length_a   1.000
_cell.length_b   1.000
_cell.length_c   1.000
_cell.angle_alpha   90.00
_cell.angle_beta   90.00
_cell.angle_gamma   90.00
#
_symmetry.space_group_name_H-M   'P 1'
#
loop_
_entity.id
_entity.type
_entity.pdbx_description
1 polymer ?
#
loop_
_entity_poly.entity_id
_entity_poly.type
_entity_poly.pdbx_seq_one_letter_code
_entity_poly.pdbx_strand_id
1 'polypeptide(L)'
;LEKANQQLAAYAAHVEDLTLTTERQRMARELHDTLAQGLAGLLLQLEAVESHLGRGNVARAQSIISQAMQRARLTLADARRAIDDLRDGNFLPELNESLREEIARLGETTGLPCYAELHAPNNLPPALQETILRTAGEGLTNIARHAQARQVWLTLCQEEQAITLTVRDDGIGFDPATATCGNGHYGLIGLRERAQLVGGALDIASAPGAGTTLTLCLPLPETTTTDHKALTGRWANG
;
A
#
# COMPACT_ATOMS: atom_id res chain seq x y z
N LEU A 1 41.14 -16.33 17.40
CA LEU A 1 40.27 -15.19 17.08
C LEU A 1 39.56 -15.37 15.72
N GLU A 2 40.25 -15.70 14.63
CA GLU A 2 39.65 -15.92 13.31
C GLU A 2 38.63 -17.06 13.29
N LYS A 3 38.95 -18.23 13.87
CA LYS A 3 37.99 -19.35 13.96
C LYS A 3 36.73 -19.01 14.77
N ALA A 4 36.88 -18.25 15.85
CA ALA A 4 35.73 -17.80 16.64
C ALA A 4 34.85 -16.83 15.88
N ASN A 5 35.42 -15.89 15.10
CA ASN A 5 34.66 -14.96 14.23
C ASN A 5 33.94 -15.69 13.10
N GLN A 6 34.58 -16.72 12.49
CA GLN A 6 33.94 -17.54 11.46
C GLN A 6 32.76 -18.36 12.03
N GLN A 7 32.91 -18.90 13.25
CA GLN A 7 31.79 -19.59 13.91
C GLN A 7 30.65 -18.65 14.27
N LEU A 8 30.96 -17.44 14.77
CA LEU A 8 29.93 -16.43 15.05
C LEU A 8 29.17 -16.02 13.79
N ALA A 9 29.89 -15.79 12.68
CA ALA A 9 29.24 -15.46 11.40
C ALA A 9 28.34 -16.60 10.89
N ALA A 10 28.79 -17.87 11.01
CA ALA A 10 27.99 -19.03 10.65
C ALA A 10 26.73 -19.18 11.54
N TYR A 11 26.88 -18.95 12.85
CA TYR A 11 25.71 -18.93 13.76
C TYR A 11 24.72 -17.79 13.44
N ALA A 12 25.22 -16.59 13.17
CA ALA A 12 24.40 -15.45 12.81
C ALA A 12 23.58 -15.74 11.53
N ALA A 13 24.23 -16.25 10.48
CA ALA A 13 23.57 -16.64 9.24
C ALA A 13 22.51 -17.76 9.46
N HIS A 14 22.80 -18.73 10.33
CA HIS A 14 21.85 -19.80 10.64
C HIS A 14 20.64 -19.30 11.44
N VAL A 15 20.83 -18.38 12.39
CA VAL A 15 19.75 -17.74 13.16
C VAL A 15 18.88 -16.90 12.23
N GLU A 16 19.49 -16.17 11.30
CA GLU A 16 18.78 -15.39 10.29
C GLU A 16 17.90 -16.27 9.40
N ASP A 17 18.42 -17.39 8.88
CA ASP A 17 17.69 -18.34 8.05
C ASP A 17 16.51 -18.98 8.82
N LEU A 18 16.72 -19.37 10.08
CA LEU A 18 15.65 -19.89 10.94
C LEU A 18 14.56 -18.83 11.20
N THR A 19 14.95 -17.59 11.41
CA THR A 19 14.01 -16.48 11.64
C THR A 19 13.18 -16.23 10.40
N LEU A 20 13.80 -16.17 9.22
CA LEU A 20 13.12 -16.04 7.93
C LEU A 20 12.15 -17.20 7.66
N THR A 21 12.57 -18.43 7.95
CA THR A 21 11.72 -19.61 7.77
C THR A 21 10.50 -19.58 8.70
N THR A 22 10.70 -19.19 9.95
CA THR A 22 9.62 -19.08 10.95
C THR A 22 8.64 -17.99 10.55
N GLU A 23 9.13 -16.85 10.07
CA GLU A 23 8.31 -15.74 9.62
C GLU A 23 7.51 -16.11 8.38
N ARG A 24 8.11 -16.78 7.39
CA ARG A 24 7.39 -17.33 6.22
C ARG A 24 6.27 -18.27 6.63
N GLN A 25 6.49 -19.13 7.61
CA GLN A 25 5.44 -20.03 8.11
C GLN A 25 4.32 -19.28 8.85
N ARG A 26 4.65 -18.19 9.56
CA ARG A 26 3.67 -17.33 10.21
C ARG A 26 2.79 -16.64 9.17
N MET A 27 3.42 -16.01 8.19
CA MET A 27 2.74 -15.29 7.10
C MET A 27 1.86 -16.23 6.26
N ALA A 28 2.34 -17.46 5.95
CA ALA A 28 1.55 -18.45 5.24
C ALA A 28 0.28 -18.86 6.01
N ARG A 29 0.35 -18.93 7.35
CA ARG A 29 -0.84 -19.18 8.19
C ARG A 29 -1.80 -18.01 8.19
N GLU A 30 -1.31 -16.79 8.37
CA GLU A 30 -2.13 -15.57 8.30
C GLU A 30 -2.83 -15.42 6.95
N LEU A 31 -2.12 -15.72 5.86
CA LEU A 31 -2.68 -15.74 4.51
C LEU A 31 -3.79 -16.78 4.37
N HIS A 32 -3.55 -18.00 4.88
CA HIS A 32 -4.54 -19.08 4.85
C HIS A 32 -5.80 -18.69 5.62
N ASP A 33 -5.66 -18.11 6.81
CA ASP A 33 -6.77 -17.68 7.66
C ASP A 33 -7.57 -16.56 7.00
N THR A 34 -6.88 -15.58 6.40
CA THR A 34 -7.52 -14.47 5.66
C THR A 34 -8.30 -14.97 4.44
N LEU A 35 -7.71 -15.89 3.67
CA LEU A 35 -8.38 -16.51 2.53
C LEU A 35 -9.58 -17.36 2.94
N ALA A 36 -9.44 -18.18 4.00
CA ALA A 36 -10.52 -19.02 4.51
C ALA A 36 -11.70 -18.16 4.99
N GLN A 37 -11.44 -17.06 5.73
CA GLN A 37 -12.48 -16.14 6.17
C GLN A 37 -13.13 -15.40 4.98
N GLY A 38 -12.35 -14.96 4.00
CA GLY A 38 -12.85 -14.33 2.78
C GLY A 38 -13.79 -15.25 1.98
N LEU A 39 -13.39 -16.50 1.79
CA LEU A 39 -14.19 -17.52 1.10
C LEU A 39 -15.46 -17.87 1.86
N ALA A 40 -15.40 -18.03 3.19
CA ALA A 40 -16.59 -18.27 4.01
C ALA A 40 -17.60 -17.13 3.90
N GLY A 41 -17.12 -15.88 3.94
CA GLY A 41 -17.97 -14.71 3.74
C GLY A 41 -18.63 -14.63 2.35
N LEU A 42 -17.91 -15.04 1.30
CA LEU A 42 -18.47 -15.14 -0.06
C LEU A 42 -19.55 -16.23 -0.16
N LEU A 43 -19.34 -17.38 0.48
CA LEU A 43 -20.32 -18.48 0.51
C LEU A 43 -21.64 -17.99 1.12
N LEU A 44 -21.61 -17.34 2.28
CA LEU A 44 -22.78 -16.77 2.94
C LEU A 44 -23.50 -15.72 2.06
N GLN A 45 -22.73 -14.90 1.32
CA GLN A 45 -23.33 -13.94 0.39
C GLN A 45 -24.03 -14.62 -0.78
N LEU A 46 -23.48 -15.73 -1.32
CA LEU A 46 -24.10 -16.51 -2.39
C LEU A 46 -25.38 -17.20 -1.90
N GLU A 47 -25.40 -17.75 -0.69
CA GLU A 47 -26.60 -18.30 -0.07
C GLU A 47 -27.71 -17.23 0.10
N ALA A 48 -27.32 -16.02 0.50
CA ALA A 48 -28.25 -14.89 0.57
C ALA A 48 -28.80 -14.51 -0.80
N VAL A 49 -27.97 -14.52 -1.85
CA VAL A 49 -28.40 -14.29 -3.25
C VAL A 49 -29.46 -15.33 -3.66
N GLU A 50 -29.21 -16.60 -3.42
CA GLU A 50 -30.15 -17.70 -3.74
C GLU A 50 -31.48 -17.51 -3.02
N SER A 51 -31.46 -17.19 -1.73
CA SER A 51 -32.65 -16.90 -0.94
C SER A 51 -33.45 -15.71 -1.48
N HIS A 52 -32.79 -14.63 -1.89
CA HIS A 52 -33.45 -13.45 -2.44
C HIS A 52 -34.03 -13.71 -3.84
N LEU A 53 -33.35 -14.49 -4.68
CA LEU A 53 -33.85 -14.91 -6.00
C LEU A 53 -35.08 -15.79 -5.85
N GLY A 54 -35.07 -16.75 -4.92
CA GLY A 54 -36.21 -17.62 -4.63
C GLY A 54 -37.46 -16.86 -4.15
N ARG A 55 -37.29 -15.63 -3.62
CA ARG A 55 -38.36 -14.74 -3.21
C ARG A 55 -38.74 -13.70 -4.27
N GLY A 56 -38.15 -13.75 -5.47
CA GLY A 56 -38.38 -12.79 -6.55
C GLY A 56 -37.69 -11.42 -6.35
N ASN A 57 -36.79 -11.29 -5.36
CA ASN A 57 -36.18 -10.01 -4.99
C ASN A 57 -34.87 -9.76 -5.77
N VAL A 58 -34.98 -9.65 -7.10
CA VAL A 58 -33.85 -9.60 -8.05
C VAL A 58 -32.92 -8.41 -7.78
N ALA A 59 -33.47 -7.23 -7.48
CA ALA A 59 -32.66 -6.03 -7.23
C ALA A 59 -31.73 -6.22 -6.01
N ARG A 60 -32.23 -6.86 -4.95
CA ARG A 60 -31.42 -7.15 -3.76
C ARG A 60 -30.35 -8.19 -4.03
N ALA A 61 -30.66 -9.24 -4.79
CA ALA A 61 -29.71 -10.25 -5.23
C ALA A 61 -28.57 -9.63 -6.05
N GLN A 62 -28.88 -8.74 -7.00
CA GLN A 62 -27.88 -8.02 -7.80
C GLN A 62 -26.97 -7.15 -6.94
N SER A 63 -27.52 -6.45 -5.95
CA SER A 63 -26.73 -5.64 -5.01
C SER A 63 -25.73 -6.50 -4.22
N ILE A 64 -26.16 -7.69 -3.72
CA ILE A 64 -25.31 -8.60 -2.97
C ILE A 64 -24.23 -9.18 -3.88
N ILE A 65 -24.54 -9.56 -5.12
CA ILE A 65 -23.56 -10.05 -6.11
C ILE A 65 -22.48 -8.98 -6.34
N SER A 66 -22.85 -7.72 -6.55
CA SER A 66 -21.89 -6.65 -6.78
C SER A 66 -20.94 -6.47 -5.58
N GLN A 67 -21.47 -6.53 -4.36
CA GLN A 67 -20.66 -6.47 -3.13
C GLN A 67 -19.74 -7.70 -2.98
N ALA A 68 -20.26 -8.90 -3.28
CA ALA A 68 -19.46 -10.13 -3.24
C ALA A 68 -18.31 -10.09 -4.24
N MET A 69 -18.56 -9.65 -5.47
CA MET A 69 -17.54 -9.49 -6.49
C MET A 69 -16.46 -8.47 -6.09
N GLN A 70 -16.83 -7.36 -5.47
CA GLN A 70 -15.88 -6.37 -4.98
C GLN A 70 -15.01 -6.93 -3.86
N ARG A 71 -15.60 -7.62 -2.88
CA ARG A 71 -14.85 -8.30 -1.82
C ARG A 71 -13.90 -9.36 -2.36
N ALA A 72 -14.36 -10.20 -3.28
CA ALA A 72 -13.53 -11.22 -3.91
C ALA A 72 -12.29 -10.62 -4.59
N ARG A 73 -12.46 -9.51 -5.31
CA ARG A 73 -11.33 -8.81 -5.95
C ARG A 73 -10.33 -8.27 -4.93
N LEU A 74 -10.79 -7.70 -3.82
CA LEU A 74 -9.92 -7.20 -2.76
C LEU A 74 -9.16 -8.35 -2.09
N THR A 75 -9.84 -9.41 -1.69
CA THR A 75 -9.22 -10.59 -1.07
C THR A 75 -8.19 -11.24 -2.00
N LEU A 76 -8.46 -11.30 -3.30
CA LEU A 76 -7.52 -11.84 -4.28
C LEU A 76 -6.29 -10.95 -4.47
N ALA A 77 -6.46 -9.62 -4.43
CA ALA A 77 -5.36 -8.67 -4.50
C ALA A 77 -4.47 -8.73 -3.24
N ASP A 78 -5.09 -8.88 -2.06
CA ASP A 78 -4.37 -9.05 -0.80
C ASP A 78 -3.60 -10.37 -0.75
N ALA A 79 -4.22 -11.46 -1.23
CA ALA A 79 -3.58 -12.77 -1.32
C ALA A 79 -2.37 -12.78 -2.29
N ARG A 80 -2.49 -12.14 -3.45
CA ARG A 80 -1.38 -12.01 -4.39
C ARG A 80 -0.21 -11.25 -3.79
N ARG A 81 -0.47 -10.11 -3.14
CA ARG A 81 0.57 -9.34 -2.44
C ARG A 81 1.30 -10.15 -1.38
N ALA A 82 0.55 -10.85 -0.53
CA ALA A 82 1.15 -11.70 0.49
C ALA A 82 1.96 -12.88 -0.08
N ILE A 83 1.58 -13.41 -1.25
CA ILE A 83 2.36 -14.44 -1.96
C ILE A 83 3.64 -13.83 -2.57
N ASP A 84 3.56 -12.65 -3.13
CA ASP A 84 4.72 -11.93 -3.68
C ASP A 84 5.71 -11.60 -2.56
N ASP A 85 5.25 -11.12 -1.40
CA ASP A 85 6.05 -10.90 -0.20
C ASP A 85 6.76 -12.17 0.34
N LEU A 86 6.09 -13.36 0.21
CA LEU A 86 6.67 -14.64 0.59
C LEU A 86 7.71 -15.18 -0.40
N ARG A 87 7.58 -14.83 -1.68
CA ARG A 87 8.42 -15.31 -2.77
C ARG A 87 9.74 -14.57 -2.85
N ASP A 88 9.71 -13.26 -2.61
CA ASP A 88 10.87 -12.37 -2.71
C ASP A 88 11.51 -12.09 -1.33
N GLY A 89 11.98 -13.16 -0.68
CA GLY A 89 12.79 -12.99 0.53
C GLY A 89 14.06 -12.16 0.24
N ASN A 90 13.97 -10.83 0.38
CA ASN A 90 15.02 -9.81 0.36
C ASN A 90 15.06 -8.81 -0.82
N PHE A 91 14.12 -8.81 -1.74
CA PHE A 91 13.98 -7.70 -2.68
C PHE A 91 12.53 -7.20 -2.64
N LEU A 92 12.22 -6.24 -1.76
CA LEU A 92 11.14 -5.31 -2.07
C LEU A 92 11.60 -4.60 -3.35
N PRO A 93 10.86 -4.69 -4.48
CA PRO A 93 11.18 -3.90 -5.65
C PRO A 93 11.31 -2.46 -5.18
N GLU A 94 12.30 -1.73 -5.70
CA GLU A 94 12.50 -0.34 -5.28
C GLU A 94 11.15 0.38 -5.37
N LEU A 95 10.75 1.07 -4.31
CA LEU A 95 9.45 1.74 -4.21
C LEU A 95 9.13 2.55 -5.48
N ASN A 96 10.15 3.21 -6.04
CA ASN A 96 10.03 3.95 -7.29
C ASN A 96 9.63 3.06 -8.48
N GLU A 97 10.12 1.82 -8.53
CA GLU A 97 9.82 0.87 -9.60
C GLU A 97 8.38 0.36 -9.48
N SER A 98 7.97 -0.04 -8.28
CA SER A 98 6.58 -0.44 -8.00
C SER A 98 5.58 0.66 -8.35
N LEU A 99 5.88 1.91 -8.03
CA LEU A 99 5.01 3.05 -8.38
C LEU A 99 4.99 3.32 -9.89
N ARG A 100 6.11 3.14 -10.60
CA ARG A 100 6.13 3.24 -12.07
C ARG A 100 5.28 2.17 -12.72
N GLU A 101 5.33 0.95 -12.23
CA GLU A 101 4.50 -0.15 -12.74
C GLU A 101 3.00 0.12 -12.51
N GLU A 102 2.62 0.63 -11.33
CA GLU A 102 1.23 0.95 -11.02
C GLU A 102 0.67 2.02 -11.97
N ILE A 103 1.40 3.12 -12.19
CA ILE A 103 0.95 4.19 -13.09
C ILE A 103 1.00 3.77 -14.55
N ALA A 104 1.97 2.95 -14.97
CA ALA A 104 2.03 2.41 -16.32
C ALA A 104 0.83 1.50 -16.62
N ARG A 105 0.46 0.65 -15.67
CA ARG A 105 -0.73 -0.22 -15.75
C ARG A 105 -2.02 0.59 -15.91
N LEU A 106 -2.15 1.72 -15.20
CA LEU A 106 -3.28 2.63 -15.42
C LEU A 106 -3.30 3.15 -16.86
N GLY A 107 -2.16 3.65 -17.35
CA GLY A 107 -2.04 4.16 -18.72
C GLY A 107 -2.38 3.10 -19.77
N GLU A 108 -1.89 1.88 -19.65
CA GLU A 108 -2.20 0.76 -20.53
C GLU A 108 -3.68 0.37 -20.53
N THR A 109 -4.31 0.38 -19.34
CA THR A 109 -5.69 -0.07 -19.18
C THR A 109 -6.70 0.99 -19.64
N THR A 110 -6.38 2.28 -19.42
CA THR A 110 -7.31 3.39 -19.68
C THR A 110 -6.99 4.19 -20.93
N GLY A 111 -5.77 4.09 -21.46
CA GLY A 111 -5.27 4.93 -22.53
C GLY A 111 -4.94 6.37 -22.11
N LEU A 112 -4.95 6.67 -20.81
CA LEU A 112 -4.68 8.01 -20.28
C LEU A 112 -3.18 8.34 -20.33
N PRO A 113 -2.79 9.55 -20.70
CA PRO A 113 -1.45 10.07 -20.46
C PRO A 113 -1.16 10.12 -18.97
N CYS A 114 -0.11 9.41 -18.56
CA CYS A 114 0.33 9.30 -17.19
C CYS A 114 1.77 9.82 -17.04
N TYR A 115 1.99 10.67 -16.05
CA TYR A 115 3.27 11.28 -15.76
C TYR A 115 3.72 10.87 -14.35
N ALA A 116 4.96 10.41 -14.21
CA ALA A 116 5.54 10.01 -12.93
C ALA A 116 6.85 10.73 -12.65
N GLU A 117 6.95 11.39 -11.51
CA GLU A 117 8.17 11.98 -10.97
C GLU A 117 8.41 11.40 -9.58
N LEU A 118 9.37 10.45 -9.47
CA LEU A 118 9.52 9.60 -8.31
C LEU A 118 10.95 9.66 -7.78
N HIS A 119 11.10 10.23 -6.60
CA HIS A 119 12.36 10.43 -5.87
C HIS A 119 12.24 9.90 -4.43
N ALA A 120 12.06 8.58 -4.27
CA ALA A 120 12.07 7.95 -2.96
C ALA A 120 13.51 7.69 -2.48
N PRO A 121 13.78 7.82 -1.18
CA PRO A 121 15.03 7.35 -0.61
C PRO A 121 15.10 5.81 -0.58
N ASN A 122 16.31 5.25 -0.74
CA ASN A 122 16.51 3.81 -0.82
C ASN A 122 16.22 3.04 0.50
N ASN A 123 16.13 3.73 1.63
CA ASN A 123 16.02 3.12 2.96
C ASN A 123 14.76 3.57 3.71
N LEU A 124 13.60 3.52 3.06
CA LEU A 124 12.34 3.78 3.74
C LEU A 124 11.92 2.58 4.59
N PRO A 125 11.42 2.82 5.82
CA PRO A 125 10.80 1.76 6.61
C PRO A 125 9.68 1.06 5.85
N PRO A 126 9.55 -0.29 5.95
CA PRO A 126 8.52 -1.05 5.22
C PRO A 126 7.10 -0.53 5.42
N ALA A 127 6.75 -0.10 6.64
CA ALA A 127 5.44 0.46 6.95
C ALA A 127 5.12 1.75 6.17
N LEU A 128 6.14 2.60 5.92
CA LEU A 128 5.98 3.80 5.11
C LEU A 128 5.85 3.44 3.62
N GLN A 129 6.66 2.50 3.14
CA GLN A 129 6.58 2.01 1.75
C GLN A 129 5.19 1.42 1.46
N GLU A 130 4.68 0.56 2.34
CA GLU A 130 3.33 -0.02 2.20
C GLU A 130 2.25 1.06 2.18
N THR A 131 2.34 2.05 3.07
CA THR A 131 1.38 3.15 3.13
C THR A 131 1.39 3.97 1.84
N ILE A 132 2.57 4.24 1.26
CA ILE A 132 2.73 4.96 -0.01
C ILE A 132 2.11 4.14 -1.16
N LEU A 133 2.46 2.86 -1.30
CA LEU A 133 1.95 1.98 -2.36
C LEU A 133 0.44 1.83 -2.31
N ARG A 134 -0.13 1.63 -1.12
CA ARG A 134 -1.59 1.53 -0.97
C ARG A 134 -2.30 2.83 -1.31
N THR A 135 -1.73 3.97 -0.93
CA THR A 135 -2.31 5.27 -1.23
C THR A 135 -2.26 5.57 -2.73
N ALA A 136 -1.14 5.28 -3.38
CA ALA A 136 -1.02 5.39 -4.83
C ALA A 136 -2.02 4.48 -5.56
N GLY A 137 -2.06 3.20 -5.22
CA GLY A 137 -2.93 2.20 -5.85
C GLY A 137 -4.42 2.54 -5.71
N GLU A 138 -4.87 2.99 -4.52
CA GLU A 138 -6.26 3.42 -4.32
C GLU A 138 -6.56 4.72 -5.09
N GLY A 139 -5.64 5.70 -5.06
CA GLY A 139 -5.77 6.95 -5.82
C GLY A 139 -5.90 6.68 -7.32
N LEU A 140 -5.00 5.88 -7.90
CA LEU A 140 -5.02 5.50 -9.31
C LEU A 140 -6.28 4.69 -9.68
N THR A 141 -6.73 3.80 -8.78
CA THR A 141 -7.98 3.05 -8.96
C THR A 141 -9.20 3.98 -8.98
N ASN A 142 -9.24 4.98 -8.10
CA ASN A 142 -10.31 5.96 -8.06
C ASN A 142 -10.34 6.81 -9.33
N ILE A 143 -9.18 7.20 -9.85
CA ILE A 143 -9.07 7.88 -11.14
C ILE A 143 -9.64 7.01 -12.26
N ALA A 144 -9.22 5.75 -12.37
CA ALA A 144 -9.70 4.84 -13.40
C ALA A 144 -11.23 4.65 -13.40
N ARG A 145 -11.83 4.66 -12.19
CA ARG A 145 -13.26 4.35 -12.02
C ARG A 145 -14.18 5.56 -12.07
N HIS A 146 -13.68 6.70 -11.62
CA HIS A 146 -14.55 7.80 -11.24
C HIS A 146 -14.18 9.15 -11.85
N ALA A 147 -12.90 9.39 -12.18
CA ALA A 147 -12.44 10.73 -12.49
C ALA A 147 -12.85 11.23 -13.88
N GLN A 148 -13.00 10.36 -14.87
CA GLN A 148 -13.13 10.79 -16.28
C GLN A 148 -12.04 11.79 -16.68
N ALA A 149 -10.83 11.57 -16.18
CA ALA A 149 -9.67 12.42 -16.38
C ALA A 149 -9.16 12.35 -17.81
N ARG A 150 -8.38 13.36 -18.19
CA ARG A 150 -7.62 13.38 -19.44
C ARG A 150 -6.14 13.12 -19.22
N GLN A 151 -5.63 13.42 -18.02
CA GLN A 151 -4.24 13.25 -17.63
C GLN A 151 -4.13 12.92 -16.14
N VAL A 152 -3.06 12.18 -15.79
CA VAL A 152 -2.78 11.75 -14.41
C VAL A 152 -1.31 12.03 -14.07
N TRP A 153 -1.06 12.53 -12.87
CA TRP A 153 0.28 12.78 -12.34
C TRP A 153 0.48 12.05 -11.03
N LEU A 154 1.63 11.41 -10.91
CA LEU A 154 2.10 10.74 -9.69
C LEU A 154 3.47 11.32 -9.32
N THR A 155 3.55 11.97 -8.17
CA THR A 155 4.79 12.57 -7.70
C THR A 155 5.14 12.02 -6.33
N LEU A 156 6.38 11.60 -6.14
CA LEU A 156 6.92 11.21 -4.85
C LEU A 156 8.21 11.99 -4.63
N CYS A 157 8.25 12.84 -3.62
CA CYS A 157 9.41 13.65 -3.27
C CYS A 157 9.74 13.54 -1.79
N GLN A 158 11.04 13.62 -1.49
CA GLN A 158 11.55 13.74 -0.12
C GLN A 158 11.91 15.19 0.15
N GLU A 159 11.37 15.72 1.23
CA GLU A 159 11.79 16.98 1.85
C GLU A 159 12.48 16.64 3.18
N GLU A 160 13.30 17.54 3.72
CA GLU A 160 14.24 17.29 4.83
C GLU A 160 13.83 16.25 5.88
N GLN A 161 12.58 16.25 6.35
CA GLN A 161 12.08 15.35 7.38
C GLN A 161 10.78 14.64 7.01
N ALA A 162 10.36 14.71 5.76
CA ALA A 162 9.12 14.11 5.29
C ALA A 162 9.25 13.56 3.88
N ILE A 163 8.43 12.58 3.56
CA ILE A 163 8.19 12.12 2.20
C ILE A 163 6.75 12.43 1.82
N THR A 164 6.56 13.00 0.64
CA THR A 164 5.26 13.41 0.14
C THR A 164 4.94 12.68 -1.15
N LEU A 165 3.83 11.92 -1.14
CA LEU A 165 3.22 11.34 -2.32
C LEU A 165 2.05 12.22 -2.77
N THR A 166 2.01 12.57 -4.05
CA THR A 166 0.89 13.28 -4.66
C THR A 166 0.34 12.48 -5.83
N VAL A 167 -0.96 12.18 -5.81
CA VAL A 167 -1.71 11.60 -6.93
C VAL A 167 -2.72 12.63 -7.40
N ARG A 168 -2.63 13.07 -8.64
CA ARG A 168 -3.48 14.14 -9.20
C ARG A 168 -4.09 13.73 -10.52
N ASP A 169 -5.34 14.14 -10.73
CA ASP A 169 -6.05 14.08 -12.00
C ASP A 169 -6.69 15.42 -12.38
N ASP A 170 -7.00 15.59 -13.64
CA ASP A 170 -7.74 16.73 -14.21
C ASP A 170 -9.20 16.39 -14.53
N GLY A 171 -9.78 15.43 -13.83
CA GLY A 171 -11.10 14.90 -14.09
C GLY A 171 -12.25 15.75 -13.55
N ILE A 172 -13.41 15.11 -13.40
CA ILE A 172 -14.65 15.80 -12.97
C ILE A 172 -14.61 16.25 -11.50
N GLY A 173 -13.71 15.71 -10.69
CA GLY A 173 -13.66 16.00 -9.25
C GLY A 173 -14.94 15.63 -8.51
N PHE A 174 -15.00 15.97 -7.23
CA PHE A 174 -16.14 15.75 -6.35
C PHE A 174 -16.10 16.73 -5.17
N ASP A 175 -17.22 16.83 -4.44
CA ASP A 175 -17.25 17.57 -3.17
C ASP A 175 -16.88 16.64 -2.01
N PRO A 176 -15.72 16.81 -1.35
CA PRO A 176 -15.30 15.95 -0.25
C PRO A 176 -16.26 15.95 0.95
N ALA A 177 -17.02 17.02 1.17
CA ALA A 177 -17.98 17.11 2.27
C ALA A 177 -19.20 16.20 2.05
N THR A 178 -19.65 16.03 0.80
CA THR A 178 -20.75 15.13 0.46
C THR A 178 -20.30 13.68 0.33
N ALA A 179 -19.04 13.46 -0.01
CA ALA A 179 -18.45 12.14 -0.18
C ALA A 179 -18.35 11.34 1.12
N THR A 180 -18.33 12.00 2.28
CA THR A 180 -18.25 11.32 3.60
C THR A 180 -19.55 10.67 4.04
N CYS A 181 -20.70 10.96 3.41
CA CYS A 181 -22.02 10.51 3.85
C CYS A 181 -22.62 9.35 3.03
N GLY A 182 -21.91 8.77 2.05
CA GLY A 182 -22.44 7.74 1.15
C GLY A 182 -21.75 6.36 1.25
N ASN A 183 -22.47 5.30 0.88
CA ASN A 183 -22.06 3.89 0.92
C ASN A 183 -20.93 3.52 -0.08
N GLY A 184 -19.94 4.36 -0.32
CA GLY A 184 -18.88 4.08 -1.31
C GLY A 184 -17.48 4.58 -0.97
N HIS A 185 -17.29 5.31 0.13
CA HIS A 185 -16.04 6.03 0.40
C HIS A 185 -15.17 5.42 1.52
N TYR A 186 -15.36 4.15 1.83
CA TYR A 186 -14.53 3.43 2.82
C TYR A 186 -13.03 3.42 2.48
N GLY A 187 -12.68 3.51 1.19
CA GLY A 187 -11.29 3.57 0.73
C GLY A 187 -10.54 4.78 1.27
N LEU A 188 -11.11 5.98 1.12
CA LEU A 188 -10.46 7.23 1.55
C LEU A 188 -10.37 7.37 3.08
N ILE A 189 -11.37 6.86 3.81
CA ILE A 189 -11.34 6.82 5.29
C ILE A 189 -10.23 5.87 5.75
N GLY A 190 -10.15 4.66 5.20
CA GLY A 190 -9.12 3.69 5.53
C GLY A 190 -7.70 4.17 5.19
N LEU A 191 -7.53 4.98 4.13
CA LEU A 191 -6.26 5.60 3.81
C LEU A 191 -5.85 6.65 4.85
N ARG A 192 -6.78 7.49 5.33
CA ARG A 192 -6.50 8.48 6.38
C ARG A 192 -6.10 7.81 7.69
N GLU A 193 -6.85 6.80 8.13
CA GLU A 193 -6.55 6.02 9.33
C GLU A 193 -5.16 5.39 9.23
N ARG A 194 -4.82 4.82 8.10
CA ARG A 194 -3.51 4.19 7.87
C ARG A 194 -2.37 5.21 7.88
N ALA A 195 -2.55 6.37 7.25
CA ALA A 195 -1.58 7.46 7.30
C ALA A 195 -1.32 7.89 8.76
N GLN A 196 -2.36 8.02 9.57
CA GLN A 196 -2.25 8.38 10.99
C GLN A 196 -1.50 7.32 11.82
N LEU A 197 -1.67 6.02 11.52
CA LEU A 197 -0.98 4.93 12.22
C LEU A 197 0.56 5.01 12.07
N VAL A 198 1.05 5.58 10.99
CA VAL A 198 2.49 5.79 10.74
C VAL A 198 2.93 7.24 11.05
N GLY A 199 2.10 8.02 11.75
CA GLY A 199 2.39 9.40 12.13
C GLY A 199 2.26 10.41 11.00
N GLY A 200 1.69 10.03 9.86
CA GLY A 200 1.49 10.88 8.70
C GLY A 200 0.09 11.48 8.61
N ALA A 201 -0.14 12.21 7.52
CA ALA A 201 -1.41 12.85 7.21
C ALA A 201 -1.77 12.65 5.72
N LEU A 202 -3.07 12.47 5.46
CA LEU A 202 -3.62 12.41 4.11
C LEU A 202 -4.60 13.56 3.91
N ASP A 203 -4.29 14.42 2.94
CA ASP A 203 -5.17 15.49 2.47
C ASP A 203 -5.78 15.14 1.10
N ILE A 204 -7.01 15.62 0.87
CA ILE A 204 -7.75 15.40 -0.36
C ILE A 204 -8.37 16.72 -0.77
N ALA A 205 -7.82 17.32 -1.81
CA ALA A 205 -8.34 18.52 -2.45
C ALA A 205 -9.10 18.14 -3.73
N SER A 206 -10.40 18.38 -3.75
CA SER A 206 -11.24 18.15 -4.93
C SER A 206 -12.40 19.12 -4.95
N ALA A 207 -12.84 19.48 -6.15
CA ALA A 207 -14.06 20.23 -6.37
C ALA A 207 -14.68 19.82 -7.72
N PRO A 208 -16.01 19.90 -7.89
CA PRO A 208 -16.66 19.59 -9.16
C PRO A 208 -16.07 20.39 -10.33
N GLY A 209 -15.59 19.69 -11.34
CA GLY A 209 -14.95 20.26 -12.54
C GLY A 209 -13.46 20.64 -12.39
N ALA A 210 -12.84 20.42 -11.20
CA ALA A 210 -11.45 20.82 -10.94
C ALA A 210 -10.47 19.64 -10.78
N GLY A 211 -10.93 18.40 -10.98
CA GLY A 211 -10.15 17.19 -10.74
C GLY A 211 -9.96 16.89 -9.25
N THR A 212 -9.04 15.97 -8.96
CA THR A 212 -8.72 15.59 -7.58
C THR A 212 -7.20 15.59 -7.37
N THR A 213 -6.79 16.05 -6.21
CA THR A 213 -5.42 15.93 -5.72
C THR A 213 -5.44 15.26 -4.35
N LEU A 214 -4.75 14.14 -4.25
CA LEU A 214 -4.57 13.37 -3.03
C LEU A 214 -3.11 13.53 -2.61
N THR A 215 -2.87 14.04 -1.41
CA THR A 215 -1.53 14.32 -0.88
C THR A 215 -1.32 13.55 0.42
N LEU A 216 -0.38 12.62 0.42
CA LEU A 216 0.06 11.88 1.60
C LEU A 216 1.41 12.44 2.04
N CYS A 217 1.48 12.92 3.28
CA CYS A 217 2.71 13.38 3.90
C CYS A 217 3.07 12.44 5.07
N LEU A 218 4.27 11.86 5.03
CA LEU A 218 4.77 10.92 6.03
C LEU A 218 6.07 11.45 6.64
N PRO A 219 6.19 11.50 7.97
CA PRO A 219 7.43 11.89 8.62
C PRO A 219 8.50 10.82 8.41
N LEU A 220 9.71 11.23 8.09
CA LEU A 220 10.87 10.34 8.07
C LEU A 220 11.42 10.23 9.49
N PRO A 221 11.79 9.01 9.94
CA PRO A 221 12.48 8.86 11.22
C PRO A 221 13.80 9.64 11.18
N GLU A 222 14.10 10.37 12.26
CA GLU A 222 15.40 11.04 12.39
C GLU A 222 16.52 10.03 12.17
N THR A 223 17.32 10.21 11.13
CA THR A 223 18.56 9.46 10.96
C THR A 223 19.49 9.89 12.09
N THR A 224 19.57 9.07 13.15
CA THR A 224 20.61 9.22 14.17
C THR A 224 21.94 8.98 13.46
N THR A 225 22.53 10.05 12.99
CA THR A 225 23.92 10.05 12.53
C THR A 225 24.74 9.71 13.77
N THR A 226 25.10 8.44 13.95
CA THR A 226 26.05 8.02 14.95
C THR A 226 27.38 8.68 14.58
N ASP A 227 27.66 9.76 15.29
CA ASP A 227 28.88 10.55 15.13
C ASP A 227 30.08 9.67 15.51
N HIS A 228 30.66 9.02 14.52
CA HIS A 228 31.86 8.18 14.65
C HIS A 228 33.13 9.04 14.87
N LYS A 229 32.98 10.24 15.49
CA LYS A 229 34.08 11.21 15.70
C LYS A 229 34.57 11.32 17.13
N ALA A 230 34.35 10.30 18.00
CA ALA A 230 34.75 10.38 19.41
C ALA A 230 35.68 9.26 19.90
N LEU A 231 36.43 8.57 19.02
CA LEU A 231 37.37 7.54 19.46
C LEU A 231 38.80 7.61 18.86
N THR A 232 39.18 8.79 18.31
CA THR A 232 40.60 8.97 17.93
C THR A 232 41.22 10.16 18.69
N GLY A 233 41.45 9.97 20.01
CA GLY A 233 42.09 11.03 20.77
C GLY A 233 42.36 10.66 22.19
N ARG A 234 43.19 9.60 22.44
CA ARG A 234 43.90 9.43 23.75
C ARG A 234 44.84 8.24 23.78
N TRP A 235 45.88 8.26 22.96
CA TRP A 235 47.12 7.50 23.23
C TRP A 235 48.29 8.25 22.60
N ALA A 236 48.67 9.36 23.22
CA ALA A 236 50.01 9.93 23.07
C ALA A 236 50.35 10.61 24.38
N ASN A 237 51.31 10.08 25.06
CA ASN A 237 52.09 10.50 26.23
C ASN A 237 51.87 9.69 27.52
N GLY A 238 52.89 8.85 27.75
CA GLY A 238 53.23 8.17 28.97
C GLY A 238 54.21 7.05 28.74
#